data_0fbcaed33841f88865fec17267544a02
#
_entry.id   0fbcaed33841f88865fec17267544a02
#
_cell.length_a   1.000
_cell.length_b   1.000
_cell.length_c   1.000
_cell.angle_alpha   90.00
_cell.angle_beta   90.00
_cell.angle_gamma   90.00
#
_symmetry.space_group_name_H-M   'P 1'
#
loop_
_entity.id
_entity.type
_entity.pdbx_description
1 polymer ?
#
loop_
_entity_poly.entity_id
_entity_poly.type
_entity_poly.pdbx_seq_one_letter_code
_entity_poly.pdbx_strand_id
1 'polypeptide(L)'
;MCGIFGIASTKSIRNKLYQGLIKLEYRGYDSSGISGSDVSSKLTTIKATGPIKNLRSKLTSLTRITTGIAHTRWATHGEAILKNTHPHLSENISIVHNGIIENYIELKSLLKKKGYSFKSDTDSEVISHLINM
;
A
#
# COMPACT_ATOMS: atom_id res chain seq x y z
N MET A 1 -6.92 -13.92 3.62
CA MET A 1 -5.51 -13.78 3.14
C MET A 1 -5.42 -12.59 2.20
N CYS A 2 -4.40 -11.77 2.34
CA CYS A 2 -4.21 -10.60 1.46
C CYS A 2 -3.61 -10.99 0.11
N GLY A 3 -3.75 -10.13 -0.90
CA GLY A 3 -3.14 -10.28 -2.22
C GLY A 3 -2.19 -9.12 -2.52
N ILE A 4 -1.09 -9.42 -3.19
CA ILE A 4 -0.11 -8.43 -3.67
C ILE A 4 0.05 -8.57 -5.17
N PHE A 5 0.16 -7.44 -5.86
CA PHE A 5 0.44 -7.37 -7.29
C PHE A 5 1.39 -6.21 -7.57
N GLY A 6 2.43 -6.44 -8.37
CA GLY A 6 3.41 -5.43 -8.73
C GLY A 6 3.78 -5.48 -10.21
N ILE A 7 4.04 -4.32 -10.81
CA ILE A 7 4.46 -4.20 -12.21
C ILE A 7 5.51 -3.09 -12.34
N ALA A 8 6.51 -3.33 -13.19
CA ALA A 8 7.38 -2.32 -13.77
C ALA A 8 7.32 -2.42 -15.31
N SER A 9 7.22 -1.30 -16.01
CA SER A 9 7.05 -1.25 -17.46
C SER A 9 7.51 0.09 -18.03
N THR A 10 7.74 0.15 -19.31
CA THR A 10 7.95 1.41 -20.05
C THR A 10 6.65 2.10 -20.45
N LYS A 11 5.50 1.43 -20.29
CA LYS A 11 4.17 1.95 -20.59
C LYS A 11 3.35 2.14 -19.31
N SER A 12 2.31 2.98 -19.37
CA SER A 12 1.40 3.16 -18.23
C SER A 12 0.75 1.84 -17.80
N ILE A 13 0.81 1.57 -16.51
CA ILE A 13 0.37 0.30 -15.88
C ILE A 13 -0.88 0.44 -15.02
N ARG A 14 -1.43 1.63 -14.87
CA ARG A 14 -2.59 1.91 -14.00
C ARG A 14 -3.71 0.87 -14.12
N ASN A 15 -4.16 0.62 -15.34
CA ASN A 15 -5.25 -0.32 -15.57
C ASN A 15 -4.84 -1.77 -15.28
N LYS A 16 -3.59 -2.13 -15.55
CA LYS A 16 -3.06 -3.47 -15.26
C LYS A 16 -2.99 -3.74 -13.75
N LEU A 17 -2.58 -2.73 -12.94
CA LEU A 17 -2.60 -2.84 -11.48
C LEU A 17 -4.02 -3.05 -10.96
N TYR A 18 -4.98 -2.29 -11.44
CA TYR A 18 -6.38 -2.44 -11.06
C TYR A 18 -6.94 -3.81 -11.46
N GLN A 19 -6.69 -4.28 -12.68
CA GLN A 19 -7.09 -5.61 -13.14
C GLN A 19 -6.43 -6.73 -12.33
N GLY A 20 -5.17 -6.57 -11.93
CA GLY A 20 -4.48 -7.49 -11.03
C GLY A 20 -5.18 -7.59 -9.68
N LEU A 21 -5.60 -6.47 -9.10
CA LEU A 21 -6.36 -6.47 -7.85
C LEU A 21 -7.72 -7.18 -7.99
N ILE A 22 -8.46 -6.94 -9.07
CA ILE A 22 -9.74 -7.62 -9.32
C ILE A 22 -9.56 -9.15 -9.26
N LYS A 23 -8.49 -9.67 -9.85
CA LYS A 23 -8.19 -11.11 -9.82
C LYS A 23 -7.83 -11.62 -8.42
N LEU A 24 -7.40 -10.74 -7.52
CA LEU A 24 -7.01 -11.06 -6.14
C LEU A 24 -8.10 -10.74 -5.12
N GLU A 25 -9.26 -10.21 -5.51
CA GLU A 25 -10.32 -9.78 -4.59
C GLU A 25 -10.82 -10.91 -3.70
N TYR A 26 -10.84 -12.15 -4.18
CA TYR A 26 -11.20 -13.32 -3.39
C TYR A 26 -10.28 -13.57 -2.18
N ARG A 27 -9.09 -12.98 -2.19
CA ARG A 27 -8.10 -13.07 -1.09
C ARG A 27 -8.28 -11.99 -0.03
N GLY A 28 -8.96 -10.89 -0.35
CA GLY A 28 -9.22 -9.80 0.59
C GLY A 28 -10.07 -8.71 -0.06
N TYR A 29 -11.12 -8.29 0.64
CA TYR A 29 -12.10 -7.31 0.16
C TYR A 29 -12.43 -6.23 1.20
N ASP A 30 -11.70 -6.18 2.31
CA ASP A 30 -11.91 -5.19 3.39
C ASP A 30 -11.41 -3.80 2.99
N SER A 31 -10.32 -3.78 2.27
CA SER A 31 -9.74 -2.57 1.70
C SER A 31 -8.72 -2.90 0.63
N SER A 32 -8.40 -1.92 -0.19
CA SER A 32 -7.42 -2.06 -1.25
C SER A 32 -6.72 -0.75 -1.54
N GLY A 33 -5.52 -0.83 -2.12
CA GLY A 33 -4.77 0.35 -2.51
C GLY A 33 -3.73 0.07 -3.57
N ILE A 34 -3.36 1.12 -4.27
CA ILE A 34 -2.35 1.13 -5.31
C ILE A 34 -1.41 2.29 -5.04
N SER A 35 -0.12 2.05 -5.15
CA SER A 35 0.91 3.08 -5.18
C SER A 35 1.77 2.89 -6.40
N GLY A 36 2.12 3.98 -7.06
CA GLY A 36 2.97 3.92 -8.24
C GLY A 36 3.70 5.22 -8.48
N SER A 37 4.79 5.12 -9.24
CA SER A 37 5.58 6.24 -9.68
C SER A 37 5.60 6.35 -11.21
N ASP A 38 5.71 7.57 -11.67
CA ASP A 38 5.98 7.89 -13.08
C ASP A 38 7.50 7.96 -13.35
N VAL A 39 7.87 8.37 -14.55
CA VAL A 39 9.27 8.54 -14.95
C VAL A 39 10.01 9.63 -14.17
N SER A 40 9.28 10.55 -13.52
CA SER A 40 9.86 11.59 -12.64
C SER A 40 10.07 11.11 -11.21
N SER A 41 9.84 9.83 -10.95
CA SER A 41 9.88 9.20 -9.60
C SER A 41 8.87 9.78 -8.59
N LYS A 42 7.89 10.56 -9.06
CA LYS A 42 6.81 11.06 -8.21
C LYS A 42 5.89 9.91 -7.80
N LEU A 43 5.81 9.67 -6.51
CA LEU A 43 4.96 8.63 -5.93
C LEU A 43 3.53 9.15 -5.76
N THR A 44 2.57 8.40 -6.26
CA THR A 44 1.13 8.66 -6.09
C THR A 44 0.45 7.42 -5.53
N THR A 45 -0.39 7.59 -4.53
CA THR A 45 -1.08 6.49 -3.85
C THR A 45 -2.58 6.75 -3.76
N ILE A 46 -3.36 5.74 -4.08
CA ILE A 46 -4.82 5.72 -3.90
C ILE A 46 -5.22 4.54 -3.01
N LYS A 47 -6.22 4.75 -2.16
CA LYS A 47 -6.73 3.75 -1.22
C LYS A 47 -8.25 3.82 -1.15
N ALA A 48 -8.88 2.68 -0.89
CA ALA A 48 -10.31 2.59 -0.61
C ALA A 48 -10.60 1.48 0.39
N THR A 49 -11.59 1.68 1.23
CA THR A 49 -12.20 0.63 2.06
C THR A 49 -13.32 -0.08 1.28
N GLY A 50 -13.60 -1.32 1.66
CA GLY A 50 -14.58 -2.17 0.99
C GLY A 50 -14.08 -2.76 -0.35
N PRO A 51 -15.01 -3.18 -1.21
CA PRO A 51 -14.71 -3.87 -2.46
C PRO A 51 -13.78 -3.06 -3.39
N ILE A 52 -12.98 -3.75 -4.21
CA ILE A 52 -11.99 -3.13 -5.12
C ILE A 52 -12.63 -2.13 -6.09
N LYS A 53 -13.90 -2.31 -6.45
CA LYS A 53 -14.64 -1.34 -7.27
C LYS A 53 -14.61 0.09 -6.71
N ASN A 54 -14.44 0.25 -5.38
CA ASN A 54 -14.35 1.55 -4.72
C ASN A 54 -13.05 2.31 -5.06
N LEU A 55 -12.01 1.64 -5.59
CA LEU A 55 -10.82 2.30 -6.14
C LEU A 55 -11.06 2.91 -7.53
N ARG A 56 -12.08 2.43 -8.27
CA ARG A 56 -12.25 2.76 -9.70
C ARG A 56 -12.30 4.27 -9.97
N SER A 57 -13.03 5.01 -9.16
CA SER A 57 -13.15 6.48 -9.31
C SER A 57 -11.84 7.22 -9.02
N LYS A 58 -10.95 6.61 -8.24
CA LYS A 58 -9.66 7.20 -7.84
C LYS A 58 -8.53 6.91 -8.84
N LEU A 59 -8.73 6.00 -9.79
CA LEU A 59 -7.70 5.62 -10.77
C LEU A 59 -7.20 6.80 -11.63
N THR A 60 -8.04 7.81 -11.85
CA THR A 60 -7.66 9.00 -12.62
C THR A 60 -6.50 9.77 -11.99
N SER A 61 -6.30 9.65 -10.68
CA SER A 61 -5.17 10.27 -9.97
C SER A 61 -3.83 9.61 -10.27
N LEU A 62 -3.84 8.35 -10.74
CA LEU A 62 -2.64 7.60 -11.13
C LEU A 62 -2.29 7.84 -12.60
N THR A 63 -1.86 9.07 -12.92
CA THR A 63 -1.49 9.44 -14.28
C THR A 63 -0.09 8.93 -14.62
N ARG A 64 0.04 8.24 -15.78
CA ARG A 64 1.33 7.82 -16.38
C ARG A 64 2.27 7.03 -15.47
N ILE A 65 1.75 6.33 -14.46
CA ILE A 65 2.61 5.47 -13.63
C ILE A 65 3.16 4.31 -14.45
N THR A 66 4.46 4.05 -14.31
CA THR A 66 5.20 3.00 -15.03
C THR A 66 5.72 1.90 -14.10
N THR A 67 5.85 2.21 -12.81
CA THR A 67 6.18 1.25 -11.75
C THR A 67 5.15 1.37 -10.65
N GLY A 68 4.66 0.25 -10.14
CA GLY A 68 3.67 0.30 -9.08
C GLY A 68 3.42 -1.03 -8.38
N ILE A 69 2.86 -0.91 -7.18
CA ILE A 69 2.47 -1.99 -6.30
C ILE A 69 1.01 -1.82 -5.89
N ALA A 70 0.34 -2.92 -5.66
CA ALA A 70 -1.07 -2.96 -5.31
C ALA A 70 -1.34 -4.05 -4.26
N HIS A 71 -2.34 -3.83 -3.41
CA HIS A 71 -2.67 -4.69 -2.30
C HIS A 71 -4.17 -4.80 -2.09
N THR A 72 -4.65 -6.03 -1.85
CA THR A 72 -5.97 -6.31 -1.27
C THR A 72 -5.80 -6.77 0.16
N ARG A 73 -6.54 -6.18 1.08
CA ARG A 73 -6.41 -6.46 2.50
C ARG A 73 -7.54 -7.34 3.00
N TRP A 74 -7.15 -8.34 3.80
CA TRP A 74 -8.01 -9.02 4.76
C TRP A 74 -7.52 -8.60 6.14
N ALA A 75 -8.32 -7.81 6.87
CA ALA A 75 -7.90 -7.22 8.13
C ALA A 75 -7.62 -8.28 9.20
N THR A 76 -6.38 -8.33 9.68
CA THR A 76 -5.93 -9.17 10.79
C THR A 76 -5.38 -8.32 11.94
N HIS A 77 -4.64 -7.25 11.63
CA HIS A 77 -4.10 -6.26 12.57
C HIS A 77 -4.65 -4.87 12.22
N GLY A 78 -5.34 -4.26 13.18
CA GLY A 78 -6.01 -2.98 13.00
C GLY A 78 -7.32 -3.09 12.20
N GLU A 79 -8.23 -2.17 12.45
CA GLU A 79 -9.54 -2.11 11.80
C GLU A 79 -9.43 -1.91 10.28
N ALA A 80 -10.48 -2.31 9.55
CA ALA A 80 -10.62 -2.12 8.11
C ALA A 80 -10.99 -0.66 7.77
N ILE A 81 -10.12 0.27 8.14
CA ILE A 81 -10.25 1.71 7.89
C ILE A 81 -9.15 2.23 6.97
N LEU A 82 -9.36 3.39 6.39
CA LEU A 82 -8.49 3.91 5.33
C LEU A 82 -7.02 4.07 5.77
N LYS A 83 -6.77 4.52 7.01
CA LYS A 83 -5.40 4.68 7.53
C LYS A 83 -4.63 3.35 7.61
N ASN A 84 -5.33 2.23 7.82
CA ASN A 84 -4.75 0.90 7.93
C ASN A 84 -4.66 0.17 6.58
N THR A 85 -5.14 0.78 5.51
CA THR A 85 -5.08 0.22 4.15
C THR A 85 -3.67 0.36 3.59
N HIS A 86 -3.14 -0.74 3.01
CA HIS A 86 -1.91 -0.70 2.22
C HIS A 86 -2.11 0.03 0.88
N PRO A 87 -1.06 0.55 0.25
CA PRO A 87 0.35 0.61 0.68
C PRO A 87 0.60 1.58 1.83
N HIS A 88 1.64 1.31 2.65
CA HIS A 88 2.16 2.26 3.65
C HIS A 88 3.33 3.06 3.08
N LEU A 89 3.45 4.30 3.51
CA LEU A 89 4.36 5.28 2.94
C LEU A 89 5.30 5.85 4.00
N SER A 90 6.56 6.06 3.61
CA SER A 90 7.52 6.89 4.32
C SER A 90 8.30 7.69 3.28
N GLU A 91 8.08 9.00 3.19
CA GLU A 91 8.63 9.87 2.15
C GLU A 91 8.41 9.32 0.73
N ASN A 92 9.49 8.93 0.04
CA ASN A 92 9.45 8.39 -1.31
C ASN A 92 9.39 6.85 -1.36
N ILE A 93 9.19 6.20 -0.22
CA ILE A 93 9.10 4.75 -0.11
C ILE A 93 7.64 4.34 0.06
N SER A 94 7.21 3.37 -0.71
CA SER A 94 5.90 2.75 -0.60
C SER A 94 6.04 1.25 -0.50
N ILE A 95 5.38 0.64 0.47
CA ILE A 95 5.45 -0.81 0.71
C ILE A 95 4.07 -1.45 0.78
N VAL A 96 4.02 -2.69 0.37
CA VAL A 96 2.92 -3.64 0.66
C VAL A 96 3.52 -4.88 1.32
N HIS A 97 2.80 -5.44 2.27
CA HIS A 97 3.29 -6.58 3.03
C HIS A 97 2.14 -7.53 3.38
N ASN A 98 2.39 -8.81 3.21
CA ASN A 98 1.53 -9.89 3.68
C ASN A 98 2.31 -10.68 4.72
N GLY A 99 2.00 -10.50 5.99
CA GLY A 99 2.67 -11.15 7.10
C GLY A 99 2.50 -10.37 8.40
N ILE A 100 3.29 -10.73 9.39
CA ILE A 100 3.30 -10.14 10.73
C ILE A 100 4.75 -9.77 11.07
N ILE A 101 4.95 -8.55 11.56
CA ILE A 101 6.23 -8.10 12.13
C ILE A 101 6.14 -8.31 13.64
N GLU A 102 6.68 -9.42 14.13
CA GLU A 102 6.51 -9.84 15.53
C GLU A 102 7.03 -8.80 16.53
N ASN A 103 8.16 -8.17 16.25
CA ASN A 103 8.78 -7.15 17.10
C ASN A 103 8.41 -5.71 16.72
N TYR A 104 7.26 -5.50 16.05
CA TYR A 104 6.87 -4.18 15.55
C TYR A 104 6.74 -3.12 16.65
N ILE A 105 6.37 -3.50 17.87
CA ILE A 105 6.23 -2.56 19.01
C ILE A 105 7.58 -1.94 19.35
N GLU A 106 8.63 -2.76 19.43
CA GLU A 106 10.01 -2.30 19.69
C GLU A 106 10.52 -1.42 18.57
N LEU A 107 10.32 -1.85 17.32
CA LEU A 107 10.69 -1.10 16.12
C LEU A 107 9.97 0.25 16.05
N LYS A 108 8.68 0.26 16.34
CA LYS A 108 7.87 1.48 16.36
C LYS A 108 8.35 2.46 17.44
N SER A 109 8.72 1.95 18.62
CA SER A 109 9.29 2.77 19.70
C SER A 109 10.63 3.39 19.29
N LEU A 110 11.52 2.59 18.69
CA LEU A 110 12.81 3.04 18.17
C LEU A 110 12.65 4.14 17.11
N LEU A 111 11.78 3.90 16.13
CA LEU A 111 11.53 4.83 15.03
C LEU A 111 10.90 6.14 15.51
N LYS A 112 9.99 6.08 16.48
CA LYS A 112 9.44 7.30 17.11
C LYS A 112 10.50 8.12 17.80
N LYS A 113 11.45 7.50 18.52
CA LYS A 113 12.60 8.19 19.14
C LYS A 113 13.51 8.86 18.09
N LYS A 114 13.56 8.33 16.87
CA LYS A 114 14.27 8.90 15.72
C LYS A 114 13.47 9.96 14.95
N GLY A 115 12.25 10.30 15.38
CA GLY A 115 11.43 11.36 14.80
C GLY A 115 10.43 10.89 13.75
N TYR A 116 10.30 9.58 13.49
CA TYR A 116 9.28 9.07 12.56
C TYR A 116 7.89 9.10 13.18
N SER A 117 6.92 9.60 12.42
CA SER A 117 5.51 9.61 12.80
C SER A 117 4.74 8.51 12.08
N PHE A 118 3.91 7.77 12.83
CA PHE A 118 3.10 6.68 12.31
C PHE A 118 1.68 7.17 12.00
N LYS A 119 1.17 6.79 10.84
CA LYS A 119 -0.16 7.16 10.34
C LYS A 119 -1.18 6.04 10.48
N SER A 120 -0.72 4.79 10.66
CA SER A 120 -1.57 3.62 10.80
C SER A 120 -1.36 2.89 12.11
N ASP A 121 -2.26 1.97 12.40
CA ASP A 121 -2.17 1.06 13.55
C ASP A 121 -1.52 -0.28 13.14
N THR A 122 -1.16 -0.47 11.87
CA THR A 122 -0.60 -1.72 11.36
C THR A 122 0.86 -1.89 11.77
N ASP A 123 1.27 -3.15 11.91
CA ASP A 123 2.66 -3.53 12.12
C ASP A 123 3.53 -3.24 10.88
N SER A 124 2.94 -3.36 9.70
CA SER A 124 3.66 -3.27 8.42
C SER A 124 4.26 -1.88 8.15
N GLU A 125 3.71 -0.81 8.73
CA GLU A 125 4.22 0.56 8.50
C GLU A 125 5.67 0.73 8.98
N VAL A 126 6.12 -0.05 9.96
CA VAL A 126 7.52 0.00 10.42
C VAL A 126 8.52 -0.28 9.29
N ILE A 127 8.14 -1.12 8.31
CA ILE A 127 9.01 -1.48 7.18
C ILE A 127 9.35 -0.25 6.34
N SER A 128 8.35 0.58 6.00
CA SER A 128 8.59 1.78 5.19
C SER A 128 9.51 2.78 5.89
N HIS A 129 9.36 2.93 7.20
CA HIS A 129 10.23 3.80 7.99
C HIS A 129 11.65 3.24 8.17
N LEU A 130 11.80 1.91 8.35
CA LEU A 130 13.11 1.27 8.43
C LEU A 130 13.91 1.40 7.14
N ILE A 131 13.26 1.28 5.98
CA ILE A 131 13.92 1.45 4.68
C ILE A 131 14.32 2.92 4.48
N ASN A 132 13.54 3.86 5.01
CA ASN A 132 13.80 5.30 4.89
C ASN A 132 14.84 5.82 5.91
N MET A 133 15.17 5.03 6.92
CA MET A 133 16.13 5.39 7.97
C MET A 133 17.57 5.31 7.48
#